data_0f13f17034595e47e73777e1c252bdf4
#
_entry.id   0f13f17034595e47e73777e1c252bdf4
#
_cell.length_a   1.000
_cell.length_b   1.000
_cell.length_c   1.000
_cell.angle_alpha   90.00
_cell.angle_beta   90.00
_cell.angle_gamma   90.00
#
_symmetry.space_group_name_H-M   'P 1'
#
loop_
_entity.id
_entity.type
_entity.pdbx_description
1 polymer ?
#
loop_
_entity_poly.entity_id
_entity_poly.type
_entity_poly.pdbx_seq_one_letter_code
_entity_poly.pdbx_strand_id
1 'polypeptide(L)'
;MCIRDSARVLHGGRIDVGDSLKLISTRKLRAGIITASDKGSKGEREDESGPAIRRIIEKQGYEVVSQVVLSDDAEGLYREMVRLADEEDVDVVFTTGGTGFSPRDNTPEATMRAATRNAPGIAEAMRYYSLQITPRAMLSRAASVIRNRTLIVNLPGSPKAVKECLEAVLDTLAHGIRILREEDGECGNGTSLKK
;
A
#
# COMPACT_ATOMS: atom_id res chain seq x y z
N MET A 1 19.68 -5.11 -30.72
CA MET A 1 19.10 -5.60 -29.48
C MET A 1 17.59 -5.39 -29.58
N CYS A 2 16.84 -6.46 -29.95
CA CYS A 2 15.40 -6.37 -30.18
C CYS A 2 14.68 -6.38 -28.82
N ILE A 3 14.10 -5.25 -28.44
CA ILE A 3 13.15 -5.17 -27.34
C ILE A 3 11.83 -5.75 -27.89
N ARG A 4 11.49 -6.97 -27.47
CA ARG A 4 10.16 -7.54 -27.68
C ARG A 4 9.26 -7.11 -26.49
N ASP A 5 8.86 -5.86 -26.48
CA ASP A 5 7.80 -5.43 -25.60
C ASP A 5 6.46 -5.57 -26.35
N SER A 6 5.66 -6.53 -25.91
CA SER A 6 4.31 -6.70 -26.41
C SER A 6 3.41 -5.63 -25.81
N ALA A 7 3.11 -4.58 -26.57
CA ALA A 7 2.11 -3.59 -26.21
C ALA A 7 0.72 -4.25 -26.21
N ARG A 8 0.00 -4.23 -25.08
CA ARG A 8 -1.37 -4.69 -24.98
C ARG A 8 -2.30 -3.51 -25.24
N VAL A 9 -3.03 -3.53 -26.35
CA VAL A 9 -4.08 -2.54 -26.63
C VAL A 9 -5.28 -2.87 -25.75
N LEU A 10 -5.61 -2.00 -24.81
CA LEU A 10 -6.69 -2.19 -23.84
C LEU A 10 -8.09 -1.82 -24.37
N HIS A 11 -8.18 -1.21 -25.57
CA HIS A 11 -9.43 -0.92 -26.26
C HIS A 11 -9.25 -1.25 -27.73
N GLY A 12 -10.23 -1.96 -28.32
CA GLY A 12 -10.22 -2.38 -29.71
C GLY A 12 -10.41 -1.21 -30.69
N GLY A 13 -9.40 -0.35 -30.82
CA GLY A 13 -9.34 0.75 -31.78
C GLY A 13 -8.21 0.52 -32.80
N ARG A 14 -8.35 1.07 -34.01
CA ARG A 14 -7.25 1.16 -34.98
C ARG A 14 -6.22 2.14 -34.43
N ILE A 15 -4.93 1.78 -34.55
CA ILE A 15 -3.82 2.69 -34.26
C ILE A 15 -3.40 3.27 -35.62
N ASP A 16 -3.51 4.59 -35.77
CA ASP A 16 -3.12 5.30 -36.99
C ASP A 16 -1.69 5.90 -36.85
N VAL A 17 -1.06 6.14 -37.98
CA VAL A 17 0.28 6.76 -38.01
C VAL A 17 0.19 8.17 -37.45
N GLY A 18 0.82 8.40 -36.28
CA GLY A 18 0.78 9.68 -35.57
C GLY A 18 0.17 9.58 -34.17
N ASP A 19 -0.44 8.45 -33.80
CA ASP A 19 -0.93 8.23 -32.45
C ASP A 19 0.24 8.10 -31.47
N SER A 20 0.18 8.85 -30.37
CA SER A 20 1.13 8.70 -29.28
C SER A 20 0.72 7.53 -28.40
N LEU A 21 1.49 6.45 -28.44
CA LEU A 21 1.31 5.31 -27.55
C LEU A 21 1.88 5.64 -26.16
N LYS A 22 1.02 5.70 -25.14
CA LYS A 22 1.47 5.78 -23.76
C LYS A 22 1.86 4.36 -23.30
N LEU A 23 3.16 4.13 -23.09
CA LEU A 23 3.63 2.90 -22.46
C LEU A 23 3.19 2.90 -21.00
N ILE A 24 2.20 2.07 -20.69
CA ILE A 24 1.82 1.80 -19.30
C ILE A 24 2.75 0.68 -18.83
N SER A 25 3.49 0.90 -17.75
CA SER A 25 4.30 -0.15 -17.14
C SER A 25 3.42 -1.36 -16.83
N THR A 26 3.78 -2.52 -17.37
CA THR A 26 3.07 -3.79 -17.15
C THR A 26 3.69 -4.61 -16.02
N ARG A 27 4.75 -4.08 -15.36
CA ARG A 27 5.33 -4.81 -14.24
C ARG A 27 4.36 -4.90 -13.07
N LYS A 28 4.44 -5.99 -12.35
CA LYS A 28 3.71 -6.14 -11.09
C LYS A 28 4.30 -5.21 -10.03
N LEU A 29 3.44 -4.58 -9.26
CA LEU A 29 3.86 -3.81 -8.09
C LEU A 29 4.30 -4.78 -6.99
N ARG A 30 5.49 -4.56 -6.43
CA ARG A 30 6.09 -5.38 -5.37
C ARG A 30 5.64 -4.90 -3.99
N ALA A 31 5.15 -5.79 -3.16
CA ALA A 31 4.61 -5.47 -1.85
C ALA A 31 5.29 -6.25 -0.73
N GLY A 32 5.56 -5.58 0.39
CA GLY A 32 5.89 -6.18 1.68
C GLY A 32 4.68 -6.12 2.63
N ILE A 33 4.50 -7.12 3.47
CA ILE A 33 3.43 -7.19 4.48
C ILE A 33 4.05 -7.41 5.85
N ILE A 34 3.70 -6.57 6.82
CA ILE A 34 4.14 -6.67 8.21
C ILE A 34 2.91 -6.76 9.11
N THR A 35 2.75 -7.85 9.84
CA THR A 35 1.73 -7.96 10.89
C THR A 35 2.37 -7.64 12.24
N ALA A 36 1.92 -6.58 12.90
CA ALA A 36 2.32 -6.21 14.24
C ALA A 36 1.40 -6.91 15.25
N SER A 37 1.95 -7.87 16.02
CA SER A 37 1.22 -8.64 17.01
C SER A 37 2.15 -9.34 18.00
N ASP A 38 2.14 -8.94 19.27
CA ASP A 38 2.90 -9.61 20.33
C ASP A 38 2.52 -11.11 20.47
N LYS A 39 1.24 -11.45 20.35
CA LYS A 39 0.78 -12.84 20.42
C LYS A 39 1.08 -13.63 19.15
N GLY A 40 0.95 -12.97 18.00
CA GLY A 40 1.25 -13.59 16.70
C GLY A 40 2.73 -13.93 16.58
N SER A 41 3.62 -13.03 16.99
CA SER A 41 5.08 -13.24 16.94
C SER A 41 5.57 -14.38 17.83
N LYS A 42 4.81 -14.73 18.88
CA LYS A 42 5.08 -15.85 19.80
C LYS A 42 4.37 -17.16 19.38
N GLY A 43 3.58 -17.14 18.30
CA GLY A 43 2.77 -18.29 17.89
C GLY A 43 1.56 -18.57 18.77
N GLU A 44 1.19 -17.65 19.67
CA GLU A 44 0.03 -17.79 20.58
C GLU A 44 -1.30 -17.43 19.88
N ARG A 45 -1.23 -16.81 18.71
CA ARG A 45 -2.38 -16.41 17.89
C ARG A 45 -2.03 -16.53 16.42
N GLU A 46 -2.91 -17.12 15.65
CA GLU A 46 -2.80 -17.16 14.19
C GLU A 46 -2.98 -15.77 13.58
N ASP A 47 -2.13 -15.45 12.61
CA ASP A 47 -2.28 -14.23 11.81
C ASP A 47 -3.28 -14.46 10.68
N GLU A 48 -4.44 -13.82 10.78
CA GLU A 48 -5.46 -13.84 9.72
C GLU A 48 -5.39 -12.60 8.82
N SER A 49 -4.82 -11.51 9.32
CA SER A 49 -4.83 -10.20 8.66
C SER A 49 -3.78 -10.10 7.55
N GLY A 50 -2.55 -10.56 7.79
CA GLY A 50 -1.51 -10.62 6.77
C GLY A 50 -1.92 -11.45 5.55
N PRO A 51 -2.40 -12.70 5.72
CA PRO A 51 -2.94 -13.50 4.63
C PRO A 51 -4.16 -12.88 3.94
N ALA A 52 -4.99 -12.11 4.66
CA ALA A 52 -6.11 -11.39 4.04
C ALA A 52 -5.61 -10.26 3.11
N ILE A 53 -4.61 -9.46 3.55
CA ILE A 53 -3.96 -8.46 2.72
C ILE A 53 -3.40 -9.11 1.46
N ARG A 54 -2.59 -10.17 1.61
CA ARG A 54 -1.98 -10.90 0.51
C ARG A 54 -3.01 -11.30 -0.54
N ARG A 55 -4.08 -11.98 -0.14
CA ARG A 55 -5.14 -12.43 -1.06
C ARG A 55 -5.79 -11.30 -1.84
N ILE A 56 -5.96 -10.13 -1.20
CA ILE A 56 -6.62 -8.97 -1.83
C ILE A 56 -5.68 -8.35 -2.86
N ILE A 57 -4.42 -8.04 -2.46
CA ILE A 57 -3.49 -7.33 -3.35
C ILE A 57 -3.00 -8.21 -4.50
N GLU A 58 -2.81 -9.53 -4.30
CA GLU A 58 -2.44 -10.45 -5.38
C GLU A 58 -3.53 -10.53 -6.46
N LYS A 59 -4.83 -10.46 -6.09
CA LYS A 59 -5.93 -10.37 -7.05
C LYS A 59 -5.89 -9.09 -7.89
N GLN A 60 -5.31 -8.02 -7.35
CA GLN A 60 -5.10 -6.75 -8.04
C GLN A 60 -3.75 -6.67 -8.78
N GLY A 61 -3.06 -7.81 -8.89
CA GLY A 61 -1.84 -7.93 -9.68
C GLY A 61 -0.56 -7.53 -8.96
N TYR A 62 -0.58 -7.35 -7.64
CA TYR A 62 0.64 -7.16 -6.85
C TYR A 62 1.40 -8.48 -6.68
N GLU A 63 2.71 -8.37 -6.50
CA GLU A 63 3.59 -9.46 -6.10
C GLU A 63 4.00 -9.28 -4.64
N VAL A 64 3.67 -10.24 -3.77
CA VAL A 64 4.08 -10.19 -2.36
C VAL A 64 5.45 -10.84 -2.22
N VAL A 65 6.48 -10.02 -1.99
CA VAL A 65 7.87 -10.45 -1.88
C VAL A 65 8.26 -10.83 -0.45
N SER A 66 7.57 -10.26 0.54
CA SER A 66 7.81 -10.56 1.96
C SER A 66 6.50 -10.47 2.75
N GLN A 67 6.32 -11.39 3.68
CA GLN A 67 5.25 -11.35 4.67
C GLN A 67 5.78 -11.86 6.00
N VAL A 68 5.77 -11.01 7.02
CA VAL A 68 6.32 -11.31 8.34
C VAL A 68 5.35 -10.92 9.45
N VAL A 69 5.46 -11.63 10.59
CA VAL A 69 4.76 -11.30 11.83
C VAL A 69 5.81 -10.88 12.85
N LEU A 70 5.72 -9.66 13.36
CA LEU A 70 6.62 -9.10 14.34
C LEU A 70 5.88 -8.75 15.63
N SER A 71 6.61 -8.63 16.74
CA SER A 71 6.05 -8.07 17.97
C SER A 71 5.70 -6.58 17.78
N ASP A 72 4.86 -6.05 18.67
CA ASP A 72 4.49 -4.62 18.69
C ASP A 72 5.65 -3.73 19.20
N ASP A 73 6.90 -4.08 18.84
CA ASP A 73 8.11 -3.33 19.14
C ASP A 73 8.39 -2.30 18.04
N ALA A 74 8.41 -1.01 18.42
CA ALA A 74 8.59 0.08 17.49
C ALA A 74 9.92 0.01 16.71
N GLU A 75 10.99 -0.46 17.33
CA GLU A 75 12.31 -0.56 16.69
C GLU A 75 12.33 -1.69 15.65
N GLY A 76 11.77 -2.86 15.99
CA GLY A 76 11.67 -4.00 15.08
C GLY A 76 10.80 -3.67 13.87
N LEU A 77 9.64 -3.04 14.09
CA LEU A 77 8.75 -2.59 13.01
C LEU A 77 9.43 -1.57 12.11
N TYR A 78 10.11 -0.58 12.68
CA TYR A 78 10.87 0.42 11.92
C TYR A 78 11.95 -0.22 11.05
N ARG A 79 12.79 -1.11 11.62
CA ARG A 79 13.86 -1.77 10.87
C ARG A 79 13.34 -2.57 9.69
N GLU A 80 12.25 -3.30 9.88
CA GLU A 80 11.68 -4.09 8.80
C GLU A 80 11.06 -3.21 7.69
N MET A 81 10.39 -2.10 8.04
CA MET A 81 9.92 -1.12 7.05
C MET A 81 11.08 -0.56 6.23
N VAL A 82 12.19 -0.20 6.90
CA VAL A 82 13.41 0.32 6.24
C VAL A 82 14.03 -0.73 5.34
N ARG A 83 14.19 -1.97 5.82
CA ARG A 83 14.74 -3.08 5.04
C ARG A 83 13.93 -3.34 3.77
N LEU A 84 12.61 -3.42 3.88
CA LEU A 84 11.73 -3.62 2.72
C LEU A 84 11.82 -2.46 1.72
N ALA A 85 11.93 -1.23 2.20
CA ALA A 85 11.99 -0.06 1.33
C ALA A 85 13.36 0.15 0.70
N ASP A 86 14.44 0.03 1.47
CA ASP A 86 15.78 0.45 1.05
C ASP A 86 16.61 -0.71 0.47
N GLU A 87 16.41 -1.95 0.96
CA GLU A 87 17.18 -3.12 0.52
C GLU A 87 16.41 -3.97 -0.49
N GLU A 88 15.11 -4.24 -0.22
CA GLU A 88 14.26 -5.01 -1.14
C GLU A 88 13.64 -4.15 -2.25
N ASP A 89 13.70 -2.83 -2.13
CA ASP A 89 13.13 -1.85 -3.08
C ASP A 89 11.69 -2.18 -3.47
N VAL A 90 10.83 -2.50 -2.46
CA VAL A 90 9.41 -2.74 -2.71
C VAL A 90 8.69 -1.45 -3.06
N ASP A 91 7.58 -1.56 -3.79
CA ASP A 91 6.77 -0.40 -4.18
C ASP A 91 5.87 0.07 -3.04
N VAL A 92 5.41 -0.89 -2.23
CA VAL A 92 4.55 -0.60 -1.08
C VAL A 92 4.81 -1.56 0.07
N VAL A 93 4.75 -1.03 1.29
CA VAL A 93 4.69 -1.82 2.53
C VAL A 93 3.32 -1.62 3.15
N PHE A 94 2.57 -2.69 3.32
CA PHE A 94 1.36 -2.71 4.11
C PHE A 94 1.68 -3.24 5.50
N THR A 95 1.33 -2.49 6.54
CA THR A 95 1.34 -3.00 7.90
C THR A 95 -0.07 -3.26 8.40
N THR A 96 -0.26 -4.19 9.31
CA THR A 96 -1.55 -4.44 9.97
C THR A 96 -1.35 -4.68 11.46
N GLY A 97 -2.23 -4.15 12.30
CA GLY A 97 -2.13 -4.18 13.75
C GLY A 97 -1.37 -3.00 14.35
N GLY A 98 -1.45 -2.84 15.67
CA GLY A 98 -0.76 -1.81 16.44
C GLY A 98 -1.12 -0.37 16.10
N THR A 99 -2.36 -0.09 15.65
CA THR A 99 -2.79 1.25 15.18
C THR A 99 -3.83 1.92 16.07
N GLY A 100 -4.19 1.36 17.21
CA GLY A 100 -5.18 1.91 18.14
C GLY A 100 -4.57 2.72 19.27
N PHE A 101 -5.24 2.69 20.43
CA PHE A 101 -4.88 3.48 21.62
C PHE A 101 -4.21 2.66 22.72
N SER A 102 -3.93 1.37 22.48
CA SER A 102 -3.18 0.59 23.45
C SER A 102 -1.75 1.16 23.61
N PRO A 103 -1.18 1.15 24.83
CA PRO A 103 0.22 1.55 25.03
C PRO A 103 1.22 0.73 24.21
N ARG A 104 0.82 -0.44 23.70
CA ARG A 104 1.64 -1.28 22.84
C ARG A 104 1.45 -1.01 21.34
N ASP A 105 0.47 -0.19 20.96
CA ASP A 105 0.21 0.18 19.57
C ASP A 105 1.22 1.22 19.10
N ASN A 106 2.33 0.76 18.54
CA ASN A 106 3.48 1.60 18.13
C ASN A 106 3.70 1.65 16.62
N THR A 107 2.83 1.02 15.83
CA THR A 107 2.97 0.96 14.36
C THR A 107 2.98 2.35 13.72
N PRO A 108 2.11 3.31 14.09
CA PRO A 108 2.14 4.64 13.50
C PRO A 108 3.44 5.40 13.80
N GLU A 109 3.98 5.28 15.01
CA GLU A 109 5.23 5.92 15.42
C GLU A 109 6.42 5.36 14.63
N ALA A 110 6.49 4.03 14.48
CA ALA A 110 7.52 3.38 13.66
C ALA A 110 7.43 3.83 12.19
N THR A 111 6.21 3.94 11.66
CA THR A 111 5.94 4.40 10.30
C THR A 111 6.33 5.84 10.08
N MET A 112 5.96 6.74 10.99
CA MET A 112 6.35 8.16 10.91
C MET A 112 7.87 8.35 11.01
N ARG A 113 8.56 7.53 11.80
CA ARG A 113 10.02 7.53 11.89
C ARG A 113 10.68 7.05 10.60
N ALA A 114 10.08 6.11 9.88
CA ALA A 114 10.59 5.62 8.60
C ALA A 114 10.40 6.61 7.44
N ALA A 115 9.57 7.64 7.62
CA ALA A 115 9.16 8.57 6.57
C ALA A 115 10.31 9.46 6.08
N THR A 116 10.41 9.64 4.77
CA THR A 116 11.10 10.77 4.14
C THR A 116 10.12 11.90 3.79
N ARG A 117 8.85 11.53 3.53
CA ARG A 117 7.73 12.46 3.27
C ARG A 117 6.42 11.90 3.84
N ASN A 118 5.53 12.78 4.27
CA ASN A 118 4.18 12.37 4.71
C ASN A 118 3.24 12.23 3.51
N ALA A 119 2.31 11.27 3.59
CA ALA A 119 1.23 11.05 2.61
C ALA A 119 -0.12 10.85 3.34
N PRO A 120 -0.59 11.82 4.15
CA PRO A 120 -1.69 11.62 5.10
C PRO A 120 -3.02 11.28 4.44
N GLY A 121 -3.25 11.70 3.21
CA GLY A 121 -4.53 11.55 2.50
C GLY A 121 -5.01 10.09 2.39
N ILE A 122 -4.11 9.11 2.33
CA ILE A 122 -4.48 7.69 2.28
C ILE A 122 -5.09 7.25 3.62
N ALA A 123 -4.42 7.57 4.74
CA ALA A 123 -4.91 7.24 6.08
C ALA A 123 -6.22 8.00 6.41
N GLU A 124 -6.36 9.22 5.93
CA GLU A 124 -7.58 10.03 6.04
C GLU A 124 -8.73 9.40 5.25
N ALA A 125 -8.50 8.98 4.01
CA ALA A 125 -9.51 8.32 3.19
C ALA A 125 -10.00 7.01 3.82
N MET A 126 -9.10 6.19 4.35
CA MET A 126 -9.46 4.98 5.09
C MET A 126 -10.30 5.28 6.33
N ARG A 127 -9.92 6.28 7.13
CA ARG A 127 -10.71 6.70 8.31
C ARG A 127 -12.08 7.23 7.91
N TYR A 128 -12.14 8.09 6.90
CA TYR A 128 -13.41 8.63 6.40
C TYR A 128 -14.36 7.51 5.94
N TYR A 129 -13.88 6.56 5.14
CA TYR A 129 -14.66 5.40 4.71
C TYR A 129 -15.13 4.56 5.90
N SER A 130 -14.23 4.25 6.83
CA SER A 130 -14.54 3.42 8.01
C SER A 130 -15.52 4.10 8.97
N LEU A 131 -15.53 5.45 9.05
CA LEU A 131 -16.51 6.20 9.85
C LEU A 131 -17.95 6.03 9.35
N GLN A 132 -18.16 5.71 8.07
CA GLN A 132 -19.50 5.39 7.54
C GLN A 132 -20.00 4.03 8.04
N ILE A 133 -19.09 3.17 8.52
CA ILE A 133 -19.38 1.82 9.00
C ILE A 133 -19.46 1.79 10.53
N THR A 134 -18.51 2.47 11.20
CA THR A 134 -18.43 2.48 12.66
C THR A 134 -17.80 3.76 13.19
N PRO A 135 -18.39 4.39 14.23
CA PRO A 135 -17.79 5.57 14.86
C PRO A 135 -16.43 5.27 15.53
N ARG A 136 -16.13 3.99 15.86
CA ARG A 136 -14.85 3.59 16.44
C ARG A 136 -13.65 3.82 15.49
N ALA A 137 -13.90 4.02 14.21
CA ALA A 137 -12.85 4.34 13.24
C ALA A 137 -12.08 5.64 13.60
N MET A 138 -12.68 6.57 14.34
CA MET A 138 -12.00 7.78 14.82
C MET A 138 -10.83 7.49 15.77
N LEU A 139 -10.77 6.30 16.36
CA LEU A 139 -9.69 5.88 17.25
C LEU A 139 -8.49 5.31 16.49
N SER A 140 -8.57 5.22 15.16
CA SER A 140 -7.43 4.78 14.35
C SER A 140 -6.38 5.89 14.26
N ARG A 141 -5.16 5.59 14.73
CA ARG A 141 -3.98 6.44 14.58
C ARG A 141 -3.15 6.06 13.34
N ALA A 142 -3.69 5.20 12.47
CA ALA A 142 -3.02 4.75 11.25
C ALA A 142 -2.41 5.93 10.48
N ALA A 143 -1.18 5.74 10.02
CA ALA A 143 -0.42 6.68 9.22
C ALA A 143 -0.16 6.13 7.82
N SER A 144 0.12 7.01 6.89
CA SER A 144 0.65 6.67 5.58
C SER A 144 1.76 7.64 5.19
N VAL A 145 2.86 7.11 4.70
CA VAL A 145 4.08 7.87 4.44
C VAL A 145 4.79 7.35 3.18
N ILE A 146 5.72 8.14 2.68
CA ILE A 146 6.65 7.75 1.63
C ILE A 146 8.05 7.66 2.26
N ARG A 147 8.74 6.55 2.00
CA ARG A 147 10.16 6.40 2.22
C ARG A 147 10.87 6.24 0.87
N ASN A 148 11.65 7.25 0.48
CA ASN A 148 12.32 7.29 -0.83
C ASN A 148 11.33 7.08 -1.99
N ARG A 149 11.26 5.86 -2.54
CA ARG A 149 10.38 5.44 -3.63
C ARG A 149 9.34 4.38 -3.20
N THR A 150 9.21 4.13 -1.91
CA THR A 150 8.29 3.15 -1.33
C THR A 150 7.17 3.85 -0.56
N LEU A 151 5.93 3.46 -0.82
CA LEU A 151 4.77 3.87 -0.03
C LEU A 151 4.63 2.94 1.18
N ILE A 152 4.41 3.48 2.38
CA ILE A 152 4.13 2.68 3.59
C ILE A 152 2.73 3.05 4.09
N VAL A 153 1.86 2.06 4.29
CA VAL A 153 0.46 2.26 4.68
C VAL A 153 0.11 1.37 5.86
N ASN A 154 -0.37 1.97 6.94
CA ASN A 154 -0.88 1.22 8.07
C ASN A 154 -2.36 0.86 7.88
N LEU A 155 -2.67 -0.43 7.99
CA LEU A 155 -4.01 -0.97 7.96
C LEU A 155 -4.47 -1.35 9.38
N PRO A 156 -5.78 -1.43 9.64
CA PRO A 156 -6.30 -1.90 10.92
C PRO A 156 -5.94 -3.37 11.19
N GLY A 157 -6.02 -3.79 12.46
CA GLY A 157 -5.61 -5.14 12.87
C GLY A 157 -6.64 -6.25 12.60
N SER A 158 -7.89 -5.95 12.22
CA SER A 158 -8.88 -6.99 11.96
C SER A 158 -8.99 -7.30 10.46
N PRO A 159 -9.12 -8.58 10.05
CA PRO A 159 -9.23 -8.95 8.63
C PRO A 159 -10.40 -8.28 7.91
N LYS A 160 -11.54 -8.09 8.61
CA LYS A 160 -12.70 -7.39 8.09
C LYS A 160 -12.37 -5.92 7.76
N ALA A 161 -11.80 -5.19 8.72
CA ALA A 161 -11.47 -3.78 8.54
C ALA A 161 -10.31 -3.60 7.52
N VAL A 162 -9.36 -4.54 7.44
CA VAL A 162 -8.35 -4.60 6.38
C VAL A 162 -9.00 -4.60 5.00
N LYS A 163 -9.96 -5.51 4.78
CA LYS A 163 -10.69 -5.60 3.52
C LYS A 163 -11.39 -4.28 3.17
N GLU A 164 -12.15 -3.74 4.12
CA GLU A 164 -12.89 -2.48 3.96
C GLU A 164 -11.95 -1.30 3.62
N CYS A 165 -10.83 -1.18 4.30
CA CYS A 165 -9.83 -0.14 4.03
C CYS A 165 -9.17 -0.30 2.66
N LEU A 166 -8.76 -1.52 2.28
CA LEU A 166 -8.15 -1.77 0.98
C LEU A 166 -9.13 -1.52 -0.16
N GLU A 167 -10.40 -1.93 -0.04
CA GLU A 167 -11.45 -1.63 -1.03
C GLU A 167 -11.61 -0.12 -1.28
N ALA A 168 -11.40 0.69 -0.24
CA ALA A 168 -11.54 2.15 -0.36
C ALA A 168 -10.36 2.83 -1.08
N VAL A 169 -9.15 2.27 -1.03
CA VAL A 169 -7.95 3.00 -1.47
C VAL A 169 -7.11 2.31 -2.54
N LEU A 170 -7.23 0.98 -2.71
CA LEU A 170 -6.25 0.17 -3.45
C LEU A 170 -6.10 0.57 -4.92
N ASP A 171 -7.20 0.89 -5.60
CA ASP A 171 -7.18 1.33 -7.00
C ASP A 171 -6.39 2.63 -7.18
N THR A 172 -6.57 3.58 -6.24
CA THR A 172 -5.85 4.86 -6.25
C THR A 172 -4.38 4.68 -5.89
N LEU A 173 -4.05 3.74 -4.99
CA LEU A 173 -2.67 3.48 -4.58
C LEU A 173 -1.79 3.05 -5.76
N ALA A 174 -2.28 2.19 -6.65
CA ALA A 174 -1.51 1.72 -7.81
C ALA A 174 -1.07 2.89 -8.70
N HIS A 175 -1.95 3.88 -8.93
CA HIS A 175 -1.62 5.08 -9.69
C HIS A 175 -0.58 5.94 -8.95
N GLY A 176 -0.79 6.22 -7.66
CA GLY A 176 0.15 6.99 -6.85
C GLY A 176 1.55 6.37 -6.76
N ILE A 177 1.63 5.03 -6.65
CA ILE A 177 2.88 4.29 -6.65
C ILE A 177 3.61 4.43 -7.99
N ARG A 178 2.92 4.36 -9.12
CA ARG A 178 3.54 4.53 -10.45
C ARG A 178 4.10 5.93 -10.64
N ILE A 179 3.41 6.96 -10.16
CA ILE A 179 3.94 8.33 -10.13
C ILE A 179 5.20 8.39 -9.26
N LEU A 180 5.17 7.79 -8.07
CA LEU A 180 6.31 7.75 -7.14
C LEU A 180 7.52 7.04 -7.75
N ARG A 181 7.28 6.04 -8.61
CA ARG A 181 8.31 5.27 -9.33
C ARG A 181 8.71 5.90 -10.67
N GLU A 182 8.13 7.04 -11.04
CA GLU A 182 8.37 7.73 -12.33
C GLU A 182 7.98 6.88 -13.55
N GLU A 183 7.03 5.94 -13.37
CA GLU A 183 6.55 5.03 -14.42
C GLU A 183 5.38 5.63 -15.20
N ASP A 184 4.61 6.53 -14.60
CA ASP A 184 3.59 7.35 -15.25
C ASP A 184 4.16 8.75 -15.52
N GLY A 185 4.37 9.08 -16.80
CA GLY A 185 4.71 10.45 -17.20
C GLY A 185 3.61 11.44 -16.77
N GLU A 186 3.98 12.70 -16.58
CA GLU A 186 3.22 13.81 -16.03
C GLU A 186 1.68 13.69 -16.09
N CYS A 187 1.04 13.67 -14.92
CA CYS A 187 -0.41 13.81 -14.76
C CYS A 187 -0.85 15.25 -15.07
N GLY A 188 -0.57 15.76 -16.27
CA GLY A 188 -0.73 17.15 -16.65
C GLY A 188 -1.64 17.43 -17.83
N ASN A 189 -2.49 16.51 -18.31
CA ASN A 189 -3.50 16.86 -19.31
C ASN A 189 -4.85 16.20 -19.06
N GLY A 190 -5.67 16.90 -18.35
CA GLY A 190 -7.05 17.24 -18.55
C GLY A 190 -8.02 16.14 -18.95
N THR A 191 -8.75 15.58 -17.99
CA THR A 191 -10.16 15.28 -18.24
C THR A 191 -10.95 16.53 -17.86
N SER A 192 -11.30 17.36 -18.86
CA SER A 192 -12.36 18.35 -18.69
C SER A 192 -13.64 17.61 -18.35
N LEU A 193 -14.11 17.78 -17.12
CA LEU A 193 -15.49 17.47 -16.73
C LEU A 193 -16.40 18.25 -17.68
N LYS A 194 -17.02 17.57 -18.62
CA LYS A 194 -18.19 18.11 -19.32
C LYS A 194 -19.34 18.16 -18.31
N LYS A 195 -19.86 19.39 -18.13
CA LYS A 195 -21.09 19.67 -17.39
C LYS A 195 -22.29 18.89 -17.93
#